data_4fcfa799853f573ba65e2378373ac8b7
#
_entry.id   4fcfa799853f573ba65e2378373ac8b7
#
_cell.length_a   1.000
_cell.length_b   1.000
_cell.length_c   1.000
_cell.angle_alpha   90.00
_cell.angle_beta   90.00
_cell.angle_gamma   90.00
#
_symmetry.space_group_name_H-M   'P 1'
#
loop_
_entity.id
_entity.type
_entity.pdbx_description
1 polymer ?
#
loop_
_entity_poly.entity_id
_entity_poly.type
_entity_poly.pdbx_seq_one_letter_code
_entity_poly.pdbx_strand_id
1 'polypeptide(L)'
;MVQSFLAFYEQNGRLPVWNFYGSETDMMIGYHAVPVIVDAYLKGIGNFDPKKALEACVATANLDNYRGIGAYKELGYVPFNEKDSYNAENWSLSKTLEYAYDDYCI
;
A
#
# COMPACT_ATOMS: atom_id res chain seq x y z
N MET A 1 16.27 1.32 2.42
CA MET A 1 14.86 1.69 2.17
C MET A 1 13.91 0.52 2.35
N VAL A 2 14.07 -0.60 1.65
CA VAL A 2 13.18 -1.77 1.82
C VAL A 2 13.17 -2.29 3.26
N GLN A 3 14.32 -2.41 3.90
CA GLN A 3 14.39 -2.83 5.32
C GLN A 3 13.61 -1.88 6.25
N SER A 4 13.62 -0.58 5.98
CA SER A 4 12.82 0.40 6.74
C SER A 4 11.32 0.18 6.54
N PHE A 5 10.89 -0.17 5.32
CA PHE A 5 9.49 -0.53 5.06
C PHE A 5 9.07 -1.79 5.79
N LEU A 6 9.94 -2.80 5.85
CA LEU A 6 9.66 -4.03 6.58
C LEU A 6 9.63 -3.82 8.10
N ALA A 7 10.50 -2.95 8.63
CA ALA A 7 10.45 -2.56 10.04
C ALA A 7 9.16 -1.81 10.38
N PHE A 8 8.69 -0.95 9.48
CA PHE A 8 7.38 -0.29 9.64
C PHE A 8 6.24 -1.30 9.62
N TYR A 9 6.27 -2.28 8.70
CA TYR A 9 5.30 -3.36 8.64
C TYR A 9 5.22 -4.15 9.96
N GLU A 10 6.37 -4.50 10.54
CA GLU A 10 6.41 -5.22 11.82
C GLU A 10 5.73 -4.48 12.96
N GLN A 11 5.80 -3.16 12.95
CA GLN A 11 5.22 -2.32 13.99
C GLN A 11 3.74 -1.99 13.75
N ASN A 12 3.33 -1.89 12.49
CA ASN A 12 2.03 -1.33 12.12
C ASN A 12 1.11 -2.32 11.39
N GLY A 13 1.58 -3.51 11.03
CA GLY A 13 0.81 -4.52 10.29
C GLY A 13 0.56 -4.18 8.82
N ARG A 14 1.16 -3.11 8.31
CA ARG A 14 1.07 -2.66 6.91
C ARG A 14 2.33 -1.95 6.46
N LEU A 15 2.52 -1.84 5.16
CA LEU A 15 3.59 -1.04 4.59
C LEU A 15 3.29 0.47 4.68
N PRO A 16 4.32 1.34 4.68
CA PRO A 16 4.11 2.78 4.70
C PRO A 16 3.56 3.29 3.36
N VAL A 17 2.86 4.41 3.39
CA VAL A 17 2.36 5.13 2.22
C VAL A 17 3.19 6.39 1.97
N TRP A 18 3.23 7.30 2.93
CA TRP A 18 3.97 8.55 2.82
C TRP A 18 4.41 9.07 4.18
N ASN A 19 5.68 8.86 4.48
CA ASN A 19 6.28 9.37 5.70
C ASN A 19 6.66 10.84 5.54
N PHE A 20 6.16 11.68 6.45
CA PHE A 20 6.45 13.11 6.47
C PHE A 20 6.65 13.58 7.92
N TYR A 21 7.73 14.32 8.17
CA TYR A 21 8.12 14.76 9.52
C TYR A 21 8.22 13.61 10.55
N GLY A 22 8.74 12.46 10.13
CA GLY A 22 8.97 11.32 11.03
C GLY A 22 7.73 10.50 11.38
N SER A 23 6.59 10.77 10.76
CA SER A 23 5.37 9.96 10.93
C SER A 23 4.69 9.64 9.61
N GLU A 24 3.95 8.53 9.59
CA GLU A 24 3.11 8.17 8.45
C GLU A 24 1.92 9.12 8.36
N THR A 25 1.70 9.71 7.20
CA THR A 25 0.64 10.70 6.98
C THR A 25 -0.44 10.22 6.02
N ASP A 26 -0.25 9.08 5.36
CA ASP A 26 -1.20 8.51 4.40
C ASP A 26 -1.67 9.49 3.29
N MET A 27 -0.87 10.50 2.98
CA MET A 27 -1.30 11.60 2.13
C MET A 27 -1.19 11.32 0.62
N MET A 28 -0.74 10.13 0.25
CA MET A 28 -0.67 9.71 -1.17
C MET A 28 -1.64 8.57 -1.45
N ILE A 29 -1.97 8.41 -2.72
CA ILE A 29 -2.78 7.29 -3.22
C ILE A 29 -1.94 6.01 -3.34
N GLY A 30 -2.60 4.85 -3.39
CA GLY A 30 -1.93 3.55 -3.54
C GLY A 30 -1.18 3.08 -2.28
N TYR A 31 -0.52 1.93 -2.40
CA TYR A 31 0.42 1.38 -1.44
C TYR A 31 1.78 1.12 -2.11
N HIS A 32 2.36 2.20 -2.62
CA HIS A 32 3.51 2.18 -3.53
C HIS A 32 4.84 1.72 -2.92
N ALA A 33 4.88 1.41 -1.63
CA ALA A 33 5.99 0.63 -1.09
C ALA A 33 6.10 -0.75 -1.77
N VAL A 34 4.97 -1.30 -2.26
CA VAL A 34 4.92 -2.59 -2.98
C VAL A 34 5.76 -2.56 -4.25
N PRO A 35 5.51 -1.69 -5.25
CA PRO A 35 6.33 -1.67 -6.46
C PRO A 35 7.82 -1.38 -6.18
N VAL A 36 8.15 -0.60 -5.17
CA VAL A 36 9.55 -0.36 -4.78
C VAL A 36 10.22 -1.65 -4.29
N ILE A 37 9.53 -2.42 -3.45
CA ILE A 37 10.01 -3.71 -2.94
C ILE A 37 10.19 -4.71 -4.10
N VAL A 38 9.19 -4.81 -4.97
CA VAL A 38 9.19 -5.73 -6.11
C VAL A 38 10.30 -5.38 -7.09
N ASP A 39 10.48 -4.12 -7.43
CA ASP A 39 11.55 -3.65 -8.30
C ASP A 39 12.94 -3.96 -7.73
N ALA A 40 13.12 -3.70 -6.44
CA ALA A 40 14.37 -4.05 -5.74
C ALA A 40 14.64 -5.56 -5.77
N TYR A 41 13.62 -6.39 -5.54
CA TYR A 41 13.73 -7.84 -5.58
C TYR A 41 14.11 -8.35 -6.98
N LEU A 42 13.40 -7.89 -8.02
CA LEU A 42 13.63 -8.33 -9.41
C LEU A 42 15.00 -7.89 -9.94
N LYS A 43 15.51 -6.77 -9.46
CA LYS A 43 16.85 -6.28 -9.82
C LYS A 43 17.98 -6.84 -8.96
N GLY A 44 17.65 -7.64 -7.96
CA GLY A 44 18.64 -8.16 -7.00
C GLY A 44 19.29 -7.08 -6.13
N ILE A 45 18.58 -5.98 -5.90
CA ILE A 45 19.06 -4.85 -5.11
C ILE A 45 18.58 -4.99 -3.65
N GLY A 46 19.51 -4.79 -2.74
CA GLY A 46 19.22 -4.81 -1.30
C GLY A 46 19.40 -6.20 -0.68
N ASN A 47 19.43 -6.20 0.65
CA ASN A 47 19.59 -7.40 1.46
C ASN A 47 18.40 -7.50 2.41
N PHE A 48 17.34 -8.17 1.99
CA PHE A 48 16.12 -8.36 2.77
C PHE A 48 15.55 -9.77 2.51
N ASP A 49 14.74 -10.27 3.43
CA ASP A 49 14.04 -11.53 3.28
C ASP A 49 12.88 -11.40 2.27
N PRO A 50 12.93 -12.07 1.11
CA PRO A 50 11.88 -11.99 0.10
C PRO A 50 10.53 -12.54 0.57
N LYS A 51 10.53 -13.55 1.45
CA LYS A 51 9.29 -14.14 1.99
C LYS A 51 8.57 -13.14 2.87
N LYS A 52 9.31 -12.49 3.76
CA LYS A 52 8.78 -11.43 4.62
C LYS A 52 8.31 -10.21 3.81
N ALA A 53 9.05 -9.87 2.76
CA ALA A 53 8.66 -8.80 1.86
C ALA A 53 7.34 -9.10 1.15
N LEU A 54 7.17 -10.31 0.62
CA LEU A 54 5.90 -10.74 0.01
C LEU A 54 4.75 -10.76 1.03
N GLU A 55 4.99 -11.28 2.23
CA GLU A 55 4.00 -11.26 3.32
C GLU A 55 3.53 -9.83 3.62
N ALA A 56 4.45 -8.89 3.75
CA ALA A 56 4.12 -7.49 4.00
C ALA A 56 3.30 -6.84 2.86
N CYS A 57 3.65 -7.15 1.61
CA CYS A 57 2.90 -6.70 0.43
C CYS A 57 1.47 -7.25 0.44
N VAL A 58 1.31 -8.55 0.62
CA VAL A 58 0.00 -9.22 0.64
C VAL A 58 -0.85 -8.74 1.82
N ALA A 59 -0.26 -8.60 3.01
CA ALA A 59 -0.96 -8.09 4.18
C ALA A 59 -1.50 -6.67 3.95
N THR A 60 -0.71 -5.80 3.32
CA THR A 60 -1.11 -4.43 2.99
C THR A 60 -2.27 -4.40 1.99
N ALA A 61 -2.20 -5.20 0.93
CA ALA A 61 -3.25 -5.29 -0.09
C ALA A 61 -4.55 -5.93 0.42
N ASN A 62 -4.52 -6.61 1.57
CA ASN A 62 -5.69 -7.29 2.14
C ASN A 62 -6.31 -6.60 3.36
N LEU A 63 -5.92 -5.39 3.68
CA LEU A 63 -6.56 -4.60 4.73
C LEU A 63 -8.06 -4.38 4.41
N ASP A 64 -8.91 -4.48 5.43
CA ASP A 64 -10.36 -4.33 5.22
C ASP A 64 -10.83 -2.88 5.46
N ASN A 65 -10.48 -2.30 6.58
CA ASN A 65 -10.97 -0.98 6.99
C ASN A 65 -9.91 0.12 6.81
N TYR A 66 -9.26 0.13 5.65
CA TYR A 66 -8.18 1.07 5.39
C TYR A 66 -8.25 1.58 3.94
N ARG A 67 -8.44 2.88 3.80
CA ARG A 67 -8.34 3.64 2.54
C ARG A 67 -9.09 3.05 1.35
N GLY A 68 -10.26 2.47 1.58
CA GLY A 68 -11.13 1.89 0.56
C GLY A 68 -10.67 0.52 0.01
N ILE A 69 -9.63 -0.08 0.57
CA ILE A 69 -9.14 -1.39 0.12
C ILE A 69 -10.21 -2.48 0.28
N GLY A 70 -10.97 -2.47 1.39
CA GLY A 70 -12.06 -3.42 1.59
C GLY A 70 -13.10 -3.35 0.47
N ALA A 71 -13.57 -2.14 0.15
CA ALA A 71 -14.51 -1.93 -0.96
C ALA A 71 -13.89 -2.32 -2.32
N TYR A 72 -12.61 -1.99 -2.52
CA TYR A 72 -11.90 -2.38 -3.73
C TYR A 72 -11.84 -3.91 -3.92
N LYS A 73 -11.59 -4.67 -2.85
CA LYS A 73 -11.59 -6.14 -2.89
C LYS A 73 -12.96 -6.72 -3.26
N GLU A 74 -14.04 -6.13 -2.74
CA GLU A 74 -15.41 -6.62 -3.01
C GLU A 74 -15.93 -6.21 -4.38
N LEU A 75 -15.69 -4.98 -4.79
CA LEU A 75 -16.33 -4.36 -5.96
C LEU A 75 -15.43 -4.34 -7.20
N GLY A 76 -14.11 -4.50 -7.03
CA GLY A 76 -13.12 -4.28 -8.08
C GLY A 76 -12.79 -2.81 -8.34
N TYR A 77 -13.33 -1.90 -7.55
CA TYR A 77 -13.04 -0.46 -7.61
C TYR A 77 -13.29 0.21 -6.25
N VAL A 78 -12.71 1.37 -6.04
CA VAL A 78 -12.99 2.20 -4.87
C VAL A 78 -14.18 3.12 -5.18
N PRO A 79 -15.33 3.01 -4.49
CA PRO A 79 -16.48 3.86 -4.75
C PRO A 79 -16.20 5.30 -4.30
N PHE A 80 -16.82 6.27 -5.01
CA PHE A 80 -16.74 7.67 -4.64
C PHE A 80 -17.72 7.98 -3.48
N ASN A 81 -17.25 8.72 -2.48
CA ASN A 81 -18.07 9.16 -1.36
C ASN A 81 -17.83 10.64 -1.05
N GLU A 82 -18.78 11.48 -1.41
CA GLU A 82 -18.71 12.95 -1.21
C GLU A 82 -18.62 13.35 0.27
N LYS A 83 -19.11 12.52 1.18
CA LYS A 83 -19.19 12.85 2.61
C LYS A 83 -17.89 12.62 3.37
N ASP A 84 -16.97 11.88 2.77
CA ASP A 84 -15.70 11.54 3.39
C ASP A 84 -14.55 12.31 2.74
N SER A 85 -14.41 13.59 3.16
CA SER A 85 -13.41 14.48 2.58
C SER A 85 -11.97 14.15 2.92
N TYR A 86 -11.73 13.28 3.90
CA TYR A 86 -10.39 12.97 4.39
C TYR A 86 -9.98 11.51 4.15
N ASN A 87 -10.94 10.62 4.10
CA ASN A 87 -10.68 9.21 3.93
C ASN A 87 -10.71 8.76 2.47
N ALA A 88 -10.49 7.54 2.35
CA ALA A 88 -10.19 6.72 1.21
C ALA A 88 -10.94 7.01 -0.08
N GLU A 89 -12.15 7.44 0.01
CA GLU A 89 -13.07 7.43 -1.11
C GLU A 89 -13.04 8.74 -1.92
N ASN A 90 -12.39 9.77 -1.38
CA ASN A 90 -11.94 10.89 -2.19
C ASN A 90 -10.80 10.43 -3.07
N TRP A 91 -10.66 10.64 -4.23
CA TRP A 91 -9.69 10.10 -5.19
C TRP A 91 -9.96 8.65 -5.58
N SER A 92 -11.24 8.26 -5.58
CA SER A 92 -11.66 6.89 -5.86
C SER A 92 -11.11 6.36 -7.19
N LEU A 93 -11.14 7.18 -8.24
CA LEU A 93 -10.60 6.81 -9.55
C LEU A 93 -9.08 6.56 -9.48
N SER A 94 -8.34 7.50 -8.92
CA SER A 94 -6.88 7.37 -8.79
C SER A 94 -6.50 6.17 -7.92
N LYS A 95 -7.17 5.97 -6.78
CA LYS A 95 -6.94 4.81 -5.93
C LYS A 95 -7.23 3.49 -6.63
N THR A 96 -8.32 3.41 -7.38
CA THR A 96 -8.67 2.21 -8.14
C THR A 96 -7.56 1.83 -9.12
N LEU A 97 -7.03 2.80 -9.85
CA LEU A 97 -5.96 2.57 -10.82
C LEU A 97 -4.64 2.20 -10.14
N GLU A 98 -4.28 2.90 -9.08
CA GLU A 98 -3.02 2.66 -8.37
C GLU A 98 -3.04 1.34 -7.60
N TYR A 99 -4.16 0.97 -6.98
CA TYR A 99 -4.30 -0.34 -6.34
C TYR A 99 -4.19 -1.48 -7.34
N ALA A 100 -4.78 -1.34 -8.53
CA ALA A 100 -4.64 -2.34 -9.59
C ALA A 100 -3.18 -2.51 -10.04
N TYR A 101 -2.43 -1.43 -10.11
CA TYR A 101 -0.99 -1.48 -10.41
C TYR A 101 -0.19 -2.13 -9.28
N ASP A 102 -0.45 -1.75 -8.04
CA ASP A 102 0.23 -2.31 -6.87
C ASP A 102 -0.04 -3.82 -6.75
N ASP A 103 -1.28 -4.25 -6.96
CA ASP A 103 -1.68 -5.67 -6.99
C ASP A 103 -1.01 -6.44 -8.11
N TYR A 104 -0.90 -5.84 -9.30
CA TYR A 104 -0.14 -6.43 -10.40
C TYR A 104 1.31 -6.70 -10.01
N CYS A 105 1.94 -5.81 -9.27
CA CYS A 105 3.31 -6.00 -8.79
C CYS A 105 3.43 -7.21 -7.84
N ILE A 106 2.41 -7.44 -6.99
CA ILE A 106 2.38 -8.60 -6.09
C ILE A 106 2.29 -9.90 -6.88
#